data_e31530a808486d1eb40bd9fe079cf897
#
_entry.id   e31530a808486d1eb40bd9fe079cf897
#
_cell.length_a   1.000
_cell.length_b   1.000
_cell.length_c   1.000
_cell.angle_alpha   90.00
_cell.angle_beta   90.00
_cell.angle_gamma   90.00
#
_symmetry.space_group_name_H-M   'P 1'
#
loop_
_entity.id
_entity.type
_entity.pdbx_description
1 polymer ?
#
loop_
_entity_poly.entity_id
_entity_poly.type
_entity_poly.pdbx_seq_one_letter_code
_entity_poly.pdbx_strand_id
1 'polypeptide(L)'
;TDPEISRLLVATFNFMQGKEFAGQERATGATAFGAGVSDATRQQHWLHLIDSQDRCFKVFADFSQPAPLALWHTLCAADGTLAELERLRRIGCTAAVGDALDAELSQVWFDCCTRRMDAMQSVEAHMAADLLRLCESKVTEARTALQSHQTLLDTLAQTSAPPTPASTAPSAAFFDTPPAAGVAPPPQGYGLHLDRSVLELVQEQSQRLQAMRDELDTVRATLNERKLVERAKGLLM
;
A
#
# COMPACT_ATOMS: atom_id res chain seq x y z
N THR A 1 3.06 -7.82 5.46
CA THR A 1 2.54 -6.68 4.65
C THR A 1 1.08 -6.95 4.37
N ASP A 2 0.20 -5.97 4.54
CA ASP A 2 -1.23 -6.10 4.26
C ASP A 2 -1.44 -6.24 2.74
N PRO A 3 -2.13 -7.30 2.25
CA PRO A 3 -2.27 -7.56 0.82
C PRO A 3 -3.13 -6.51 0.11
N GLU A 4 -4.08 -5.90 0.82
CA GLU A 4 -4.98 -4.89 0.27
C GLU A 4 -4.22 -3.56 0.04
N ILE A 5 -3.41 -3.14 1.01
CA ILE A 5 -2.51 -1.98 0.86
C ILE A 5 -1.51 -2.23 -0.26
N SER A 6 -0.91 -3.42 -0.32
CA SER A 6 0.07 -3.76 -1.37
C SER A 6 -0.55 -3.69 -2.77
N ARG A 7 -1.77 -4.22 -2.92
CA ARG A 7 -2.51 -4.17 -4.19
C ARG A 7 -2.79 -2.74 -4.62
N LEU A 8 -3.27 -1.89 -3.71
CA LEU A 8 -3.56 -0.49 -4.00
C LEU A 8 -2.29 0.30 -4.33
N LEU A 9 -1.17 0.02 -3.64
CA LEU A 9 0.12 0.63 -3.96
C LEU A 9 0.61 0.26 -5.36
N VAL A 10 0.46 -1.00 -5.79
CA VAL A 10 0.83 -1.44 -7.15
C VAL A 10 -0.01 -0.69 -8.19
N ALA A 11 -1.33 -0.59 -7.98
CA ALA A 11 -2.21 0.16 -8.87
C ALA A 11 -1.80 1.64 -8.95
N THR A 12 -1.61 2.30 -7.81
CA THR A 12 -1.25 3.71 -7.72
C THR A 12 0.10 3.98 -8.38
N PHE A 13 1.11 3.17 -8.08
CA PHE A 13 2.45 3.32 -8.67
C PHE A 13 2.41 3.21 -10.21
N ASN A 14 1.72 2.22 -10.74
CA ASN A 14 1.61 2.04 -12.19
C ASN A 14 0.80 3.16 -12.85
N PHE A 15 -0.23 3.68 -12.20
CA PHE A 15 -0.97 4.83 -12.71
C PHE A 15 -0.09 6.08 -12.78
N MET A 16 0.67 6.38 -11.72
CA MET A 16 1.62 7.50 -11.69
C MET A 16 2.71 7.36 -12.76
N GLN A 17 3.22 6.15 -12.95
CA GLN A 17 4.23 5.86 -13.96
C GLN A 17 3.66 6.05 -15.38
N GLY A 18 2.43 5.60 -15.62
CA GLY A 18 1.72 5.86 -16.89
C GLY A 18 1.50 7.35 -17.15
N LYS A 19 1.16 8.12 -16.12
CA LYS A 19 1.03 9.59 -16.20
C LYS A 19 2.36 10.26 -16.51
N GLU A 20 3.47 9.80 -15.93
CA GLU A 20 4.81 10.30 -16.24
C GLU A 20 5.15 10.09 -17.73
N PHE A 21 4.90 8.88 -18.24
CA PHE A 21 5.08 8.62 -19.68
C PHE A 21 4.16 9.48 -20.56
N ALA A 22 2.94 9.79 -20.11
CA ALA A 22 2.03 10.71 -20.82
C ALA A 22 2.60 12.16 -20.85
N GLY A 23 3.26 12.60 -19.80
CA GLY A 23 3.96 13.88 -19.74
C GLY A 23 5.13 13.95 -20.72
N GLN A 24 5.93 12.90 -20.79
CA GLN A 24 7.02 12.76 -21.74
C GLN A 24 6.50 12.69 -23.19
N GLU A 25 5.40 11.96 -23.41
CA GLU A 25 4.72 11.90 -24.70
C GLU A 25 4.24 13.28 -25.15
N ARG A 26 3.62 14.07 -24.25
CA ARG A 26 3.21 15.44 -24.53
C ARG A 26 4.38 16.29 -25.05
N ALA A 27 5.52 16.23 -24.38
CA ALA A 27 6.72 16.98 -24.77
C ALA A 27 7.27 16.49 -26.12
N THR A 28 7.33 15.17 -26.32
CA THR A 28 7.83 14.56 -27.55
C THR A 28 6.97 14.93 -28.76
N GLY A 29 5.64 14.84 -28.66
CA GLY A 29 4.71 15.19 -29.73
C GLY A 29 4.71 16.69 -30.04
N ALA A 30 4.75 17.54 -29.01
CA ALA A 30 4.86 19.00 -29.22
C ALA A 30 6.14 19.36 -29.96
N THR A 31 7.26 18.72 -29.62
CA THR A 31 8.56 18.92 -30.33
C THR A 31 8.49 18.34 -31.75
N ALA A 32 7.81 17.21 -31.97
CA ALA A 32 7.69 16.61 -33.30
C ALA A 32 6.90 17.47 -34.26
N PHE A 33 5.73 17.95 -33.86
CA PHE A 33 4.92 18.87 -34.67
C PHE A 33 5.61 20.22 -34.84
N GLY A 34 6.16 20.80 -33.76
CA GLY A 34 6.86 22.08 -33.83
C GLY A 34 8.10 22.07 -34.71
N ALA A 35 8.75 20.92 -34.92
CA ALA A 35 9.85 20.79 -35.88
C ALA A 35 9.39 20.80 -37.34
N GLY A 36 8.11 20.55 -37.60
CA GLY A 36 7.52 20.61 -38.94
C GLY A 36 7.96 19.47 -39.86
N VAL A 37 8.73 18.49 -39.38
CA VAL A 37 9.24 17.38 -40.19
C VAL A 37 9.32 16.10 -39.36
N SER A 38 8.96 14.99 -39.96
CA SER A 38 9.01 13.66 -39.37
C SER A 38 10.43 13.12 -39.25
N ASP A 39 10.80 12.61 -38.09
CA ASP A 39 12.11 12.03 -37.78
C ASP A 39 11.94 10.62 -37.16
N ALA A 40 12.69 9.65 -37.71
CA ALA A 40 12.56 8.24 -37.34
C ALA A 40 12.87 7.98 -35.85
N THR A 41 13.91 8.62 -35.32
CA THR A 41 14.32 8.42 -33.91
C THR A 41 13.26 8.94 -32.95
N ARG A 42 12.69 10.10 -33.28
CA ARG A 42 11.61 10.72 -32.47
C ARG A 42 10.34 9.92 -32.56
N GLN A 43 9.96 9.39 -33.72
CA GLN A 43 8.81 8.50 -33.88
C GLN A 43 8.98 7.22 -33.07
N GLN A 44 10.14 6.58 -33.13
CA GLN A 44 10.40 5.36 -32.38
C GLN A 44 10.32 5.62 -30.86
N HIS A 45 10.87 6.75 -30.41
CA HIS A 45 10.75 7.15 -29.01
C HIS A 45 9.29 7.42 -28.61
N TRP A 46 8.53 8.09 -29.47
CA TRP A 46 7.12 8.37 -29.22
C TRP A 46 6.28 7.08 -29.10
N LEU A 47 6.46 6.14 -30.04
CA LEU A 47 5.83 4.82 -29.98
C LEU A 47 6.20 4.05 -28.70
N HIS A 48 7.46 4.12 -28.28
CA HIS A 48 7.90 3.52 -27.01
C HIS A 48 7.19 4.12 -25.79
N LEU A 49 6.96 5.44 -25.77
CA LEU A 49 6.23 6.10 -24.69
C LEU A 49 4.77 5.67 -24.64
N ILE A 50 4.10 5.54 -25.81
CA ILE A 50 2.72 5.06 -25.92
C ILE A 50 2.62 3.63 -25.37
N ASP A 51 3.49 2.72 -25.83
CA ASP A 51 3.52 1.33 -25.42
C ASP A 51 3.84 1.17 -23.91
N SER A 52 4.67 2.05 -23.37
CA SER A 52 4.98 2.08 -21.93
C SER A 52 3.78 2.53 -21.09
N GLN A 53 3.02 3.51 -21.57
CA GLN A 53 1.76 3.93 -20.95
C GLN A 53 0.75 2.77 -20.93
N ASP A 54 0.55 2.10 -22.07
CA ASP A 54 -0.42 1.01 -22.19
C ASP A 54 -0.12 -0.13 -21.20
N ARG A 55 1.17 -0.48 -21.05
CA ARG A 55 1.59 -1.48 -20.05
C ARG A 55 1.28 -1.02 -18.63
N CYS A 56 1.58 0.22 -18.29
CA CYS A 56 1.31 0.77 -16.97
C CYS A 56 -0.18 0.82 -16.66
N PHE A 57 -1.01 1.30 -17.59
CA PHE A 57 -2.45 1.37 -17.40
C PHE A 57 -3.13 0.01 -17.39
N LYS A 58 -2.56 -0.99 -18.07
CA LYS A 58 -3.02 -2.38 -17.96
C LYS A 58 -2.80 -2.92 -16.54
N VAL A 59 -1.60 -2.75 -15.98
CA VAL A 59 -1.32 -3.16 -14.61
C VAL A 59 -2.21 -2.39 -13.62
N PHE A 60 -2.38 -1.08 -13.81
CA PHE A 60 -3.32 -0.30 -13.02
C PHE A 60 -4.72 -0.91 -13.05
N ALA A 61 -5.26 -1.25 -14.23
CA ALA A 61 -6.59 -1.83 -14.37
C ALA A 61 -6.71 -3.20 -13.67
N ASP A 62 -5.68 -4.04 -13.76
CA ASP A 62 -5.66 -5.38 -13.15
C ASP A 62 -5.62 -5.33 -11.60
N PHE A 63 -5.02 -4.29 -11.04
CA PHE A 63 -4.83 -4.15 -9.58
C PHE A 63 -5.74 -3.11 -8.94
N SER A 64 -6.42 -2.26 -9.72
CA SER A 64 -7.26 -1.19 -9.21
C SER A 64 -8.54 -1.71 -8.55
N GLN A 65 -9.10 -0.88 -7.69
CA GLN A 65 -10.46 -1.05 -7.22
C GLN A 65 -11.46 -0.55 -8.28
N PRO A 66 -12.75 -0.98 -8.22
CA PRO A 66 -13.74 -0.59 -9.23
C PRO A 66 -13.97 0.93 -9.35
N ALA A 67 -13.94 1.67 -8.23
CA ALA A 67 -14.24 3.10 -8.23
C ALA A 67 -13.19 3.95 -8.97
N PRO A 68 -11.87 3.85 -8.70
CA PRO A 68 -10.85 4.54 -9.49
C PRO A 68 -10.86 4.17 -10.97
N LEU A 69 -11.12 2.88 -11.27
CA LEU A 69 -11.19 2.41 -12.65
C LEU A 69 -12.40 3.00 -13.40
N ALA A 70 -13.56 3.04 -12.77
CA ALA A 70 -14.75 3.66 -13.33
C ALA A 70 -14.56 5.17 -13.55
N LEU A 71 -13.95 5.86 -12.59
CA LEU A 71 -13.59 7.27 -12.72
C LEU A 71 -12.67 7.50 -13.91
N TRP A 72 -11.62 6.69 -14.06
CA TRP A 72 -10.70 6.76 -15.20
C TRP A 72 -11.42 6.57 -16.53
N HIS A 73 -12.27 5.54 -16.65
CA HIS A 73 -13.04 5.30 -17.88
C HIS A 73 -13.99 6.45 -18.19
N THR A 74 -14.65 7.02 -17.19
CA THR A 74 -15.54 8.17 -17.36
C THR A 74 -14.81 9.39 -17.87
N LEU A 75 -13.66 9.71 -17.26
CA LEU A 75 -12.85 10.85 -17.66
C LEU A 75 -12.22 10.66 -19.05
N CYS A 76 -11.80 9.44 -19.41
CA CYS A 76 -11.31 9.14 -20.75
C CYS A 76 -12.39 9.26 -21.84
N ALA A 77 -13.64 8.94 -21.51
CA ALA A 77 -14.76 9.04 -22.46
C ALA A 77 -15.31 10.47 -22.60
N ALA A 78 -14.96 11.36 -21.66
CA ALA A 78 -15.42 12.74 -21.67
C ALA A 78 -14.78 13.54 -22.83
N ASP A 79 -15.53 14.46 -23.37
CA ASP A 79 -15.09 15.55 -24.27
C ASP A 79 -14.33 15.15 -25.56
N GLY A 80 -14.37 13.88 -25.96
CA GLY A 80 -13.68 13.43 -27.18
C GLY A 80 -12.14 13.52 -27.14
N THR A 81 -11.54 13.85 -26.00
CA THR A 81 -10.10 14.02 -25.82
C THR A 81 -9.31 12.79 -26.26
N LEU A 82 -9.81 11.60 -25.98
CA LEU A 82 -9.13 10.35 -26.36
C LEU A 82 -9.15 10.16 -27.89
N ALA A 83 -10.25 10.44 -28.55
CA ALA A 83 -10.35 10.33 -30.01
C ALA A 83 -9.41 11.32 -30.72
N GLU A 84 -9.33 12.54 -30.21
CA GLU A 84 -8.42 13.57 -30.73
C GLU A 84 -6.96 13.19 -30.49
N LEU A 85 -6.61 12.68 -29.30
CA LEU A 85 -5.29 12.16 -28.98
C LEU A 85 -4.86 11.07 -29.97
N GLU A 86 -5.72 10.09 -30.22
CA GLU A 86 -5.44 8.99 -31.14
C GLU A 86 -5.32 9.47 -32.59
N ARG A 87 -6.10 10.48 -32.99
CA ARG A 87 -5.94 11.12 -34.29
C ARG A 87 -4.60 11.76 -34.46
N LEU A 88 -4.14 12.54 -33.46
CA LEU A 88 -2.85 13.22 -33.47
C LEU A 88 -1.67 12.26 -33.38
N ARG A 89 -1.77 11.22 -32.54
CA ARG A 89 -0.80 10.11 -32.49
C ARG A 89 -0.62 9.46 -33.86
N ARG A 90 -1.73 9.20 -34.56
CA ARG A 90 -1.68 8.60 -35.89
C ARG A 90 -0.95 9.51 -36.86
N ILE A 91 -1.24 10.81 -36.88
CA ILE A 91 -0.53 11.76 -37.77
C ILE A 91 0.98 11.74 -37.48
N GLY A 92 1.37 11.90 -36.20
CA GLY A 92 2.80 11.99 -35.83
C GLY A 92 3.56 10.70 -35.99
N CYS A 93 2.93 9.55 -35.69
CA CYS A 93 3.61 8.24 -35.66
C CYS A 93 3.58 7.47 -36.99
N THR A 94 2.73 7.86 -37.98
CA THR A 94 2.65 7.16 -39.29
C THR A 94 3.17 7.96 -40.44
N ALA A 95 3.56 9.22 -40.26
CA ALA A 95 4.19 10.02 -41.32
C ALA A 95 5.51 9.36 -41.78
N ALA A 96 5.79 9.36 -43.08
CA ALA A 96 7.06 8.86 -43.58
C ALA A 96 8.23 9.77 -43.11
N VAL A 97 9.40 9.21 -42.95
CA VAL A 97 10.60 9.95 -42.50
C VAL A 97 10.89 11.04 -43.52
N GLY A 98 10.98 12.27 -43.04
CA GLY A 98 11.20 13.45 -43.89
C GLY A 98 9.91 14.11 -44.39
N ASP A 99 8.75 13.52 -44.16
CA ASP A 99 7.46 14.16 -44.47
C ASP A 99 7.22 15.43 -43.64
N ALA A 100 6.55 16.38 -44.23
CA ALA A 100 6.14 17.61 -43.54
C ALA A 100 5.04 17.28 -42.49
N LEU A 101 5.26 17.77 -41.29
CA LEU A 101 4.25 17.79 -40.23
C LEU A 101 3.71 19.21 -40.06
N ASP A 102 2.43 19.34 -39.85
CA ASP A 102 1.80 20.64 -39.61
C ASP A 102 2.20 21.16 -38.21
N ALA A 103 2.98 22.23 -38.21
CA ALA A 103 3.48 22.87 -36.98
C ALA A 103 2.36 23.46 -36.10
N GLU A 104 1.22 23.83 -36.68
CA GLU A 104 0.05 24.33 -35.92
C GLU A 104 -0.56 23.26 -35.03
N LEU A 105 -0.39 21.98 -35.37
CA LEU A 105 -0.82 20.88 -34.53
C LEU A 105 -0.03 20.76 -33.21
N SER A 106 1.10 21.43 -33.06
CA SER A 106 1.89 21.41 -31.82
C SER A 106 1.08 21.93 -30.62
N GLN A 107 0.38 23.06 -30.80
CA GLN A 107 -0.46 23.62 -29.74
C GLN A 107 -1.69 22.75 -29.48
N VAL A 108 -2.35 22.28 -30.54
CA VAL A 108 -3.52 21.39 -30.43
C VAL A 108 -3.15 20.11 -29.67
N TRP A 109 -2.01 19.54 -30.00
CA TRP A 109 -1.46 18.39 -29.31
C TRP A 109 -1.21 18.66 -27.82
N PHE A 110 -0.52 19.76 -27.52
CA PHE A 110 -0.18 20.14 -26.14
C PHE A 110 -1.46 20.32 -25.30
N ASP A 111 -2.45 21.01 -25.81
CA ASP A 111 -3.72 21.26 -25.12
C ASP A 111 -4.53 19.96 -24.91
N CYS A 112 -4.56 19.10 -25.92
CA CYS A 112 -5.20 17.79 -25.83
C CYS A 112 -4.55 16.91 -24.73
N CYS A 113 -3.21 16.82 -24.74
CA CYS A 113 -2.49 16.07 -23.72
C CYS A 113 -2.64 16.68 -22.32
N THR A 114 -2.70 18.01 -22.22
CA THR A 114 -2.90 18.70 -20.94
C THR A 114 -4.25 18.33 -20.33
N ARG A 115 -5.35 18.41 -21.11
CA ARG A 115 -6.68 17.96 -20.62
C ARG A 115 -6.68 16.50 -20.14
N ARG A 116 -6.00 15.61 -20.88
CA ARG A 116 -5.84 14.21 -20.45
C ARG A 116 -5.05 14.10 -19.13
N MET A 117 -3.99 14.86 -18.95
CA MET A 117 -3.20 14.86 -17.72
C MET A 117 -3.96 15.43 -16.53
N ASP A 118 -4.82 16.43 -16.74
CA ASP A 118 -5.70 16.97 -15.70
C ASP A 118 -6.73 15.91 -15.25
N ALA A 119 -7.28 15.15 -16.19
CA ALA A 119 -8.11 14.00 -15.87
C ALA A 119 -7.35 12.93 -15.05
N MET A 120 -6.11 12.63 -15.45
CA MET A 120 -5.24 11.72 -14.68
C MET A 120 -4.96 12.25 -13.27
N GLN A 121 -4.75 13.56 -13.09
CA GLN A 121 -4.56 14.16 -11.77
C GLN A 121 -5.75 13.91 -10.85
N SER A 122 -6.95 13.97 -11.38
CA SER A 122 -8.18 13.70 -10.62
C SER A 122 -8.26 12.24 -10.13
N VAL A 123 -7.86 11.29 -10.97
CA VAL A 123 -7.80 9.86 -10.60
C VAL A 123 -6.72 9.62 -9.55
N GLU A 124 -5.54 10.21 -9.74
CA GLU A 124 -4.42 10.12 -8.79
C GLU A 124 -4.79 10.64 -7.40
N ALA A 125 -5.45 11.81 -7.34
CA ALA A 125 -5.94 12.39 -6.09
C ALA A 125 -6.96 11.47 -5.39
N HIS A 126 -7.85 10.83 -6.16
CA HIS A 126 -8.81 9.87 -5.63
C HIS A 126 -8.12 8.63 -5.04
N MET A 127 -7.15 8.07 -5.77
CA MET A 127 -6.38 6.90 -5.31
C MET A 127 -5.55 7.20 -4.07
N ALA A 128 -4.95 8.40 -3.99
CA ALA A 128 -4.20 8.84 -2.83
C ALA A 128 -5.11 8.97 -1.59
N ALA A 129 -6.31 9.51 -1.75
CA ALA A 129 -7.31 9.60 -0.67
C ALA A 129 -7.77 8.20 -0.22
N ASP A 130 -7.98 7.27 -1.15
CA ASP A 130 -8.35 5.89 -0.86
C ASP A 130 -7.26 5.16 -0.08
N LEU A 131 -6.00 5.32 -0.50
CA LEU A 131 -4.85 4.74 0.18
C LEU A 131 -4.72 5.26 1.62
N LEU A 132 -4.85 6.57 1.82
CA LEU A 132 -4.81 7.17 3.15
C LEU A 132 -5.91 6.61 4.04
N ARG A 133 -7.16 6.57 3.56
CA ARG A 133 -8.31 6.05 4.28
C ARG A 133 -8.14 4.56 4.65
N LEU A 134 -7.61 3.75 3.73
CA LEU A 134 -7.31 2.35 3.99
C LEU A 134 -6.24 2.21 5.09
N CYS A 135 -5.17 2.97 5.02
CA CYS A 135 -4.12 2.96 6.05
C CYS A 135 -4.65 3.37 7.43
N GLU A 136 -5.48 4.40 7.50
CA GLU A 136 -6.12 4.85 8.75
C GLU A 136 -7.05 3.79 9.34
N SER A 137 -7.84 3.12 8.49
CA SER A 137 -8.70 1.99 8.90
C SER A 137 -7.86 0.86 9.49
N LYS A 138 -6.80 0.43 8.80
CA LYS A 138 -5.92 -0.66 9.27
C LYS A 138 -5.19 -0.32 10.57
N VAL A 139 -4.77 0.93 10.73
CA VAL A 139 -4.18 1.40 12.00
C VAL A 139 -5.20 1.35 13.13
N THR A 140 -6.43 1.76 12.87
CA THR A 140 -7.52 1.73 13.86
C THR A 140 -7.87 0.29 14.25
N GLU A 141 -8.01 -0.60 13.28
CA GLU A 141 -8.24 -2.04 13.50
C GLU A 141 -7.12 -2.66 14.35
N ALA A 142 -5.87 -2.39 14.02
CA ALA A 142 -4.72 -2.90 14.77
C ALA A 142 -4.67 -2.38 16.21
N ARG A 143 -5.00 -1.09 16.43
CA ARG A 143 -5.09 -0.50 17.78
C ARG A 143 -6.19 -1.14 18.61
N THR A 144 -7.37 -1.35 18.02
CA THR A 144 -8.51 -1.99 18.70
C THR A 144 -8.18 -3.44 19.06
N ALA A 145 -7.56 -4.19 18.15
CA ALA A 145 -7.12 -5.54 18.40
C ALA A 145 -6.09 -5.61 19.56
N LEU A 146 -5.13 -4.68 19.57
CA LEU A 146 -4.13 -4.60 20.64
C LEU A 146 -4.77 -4.29 22.00
N GLN A 147 -5.71 -3.36 22.05
CA GLN A 147 -6.45 -3.02 23.28
C GLN A 147 -7.27 -4.21 23.80
N SER A 148 -7.95 -4.92 22.91
CA SER A 148 -8.71 -6.13 23.27
C SER A 148 -7.78 -7.22 23.84
N HIS A 149 -6.63 -7.42 23.24
CA HIS A 149 -5.61 -8.36 23.74
C HIS A 149 -5.10 -7.97 25.12
N GLN A 150 -4.84 -6.69 25.34
CA GLN A 150 -4.37 -6.18 26.62
C GLN A 150 -5.41 -6.37 27.73
N THR A 151 -6.69 -6.06 27.44
CA THR A 151 -7.82 -6.29 28.38
C THR A 151 -7.95 -7.78 28.74
N LEU A 152 -7.76 -8.66 27.77
CA LEU A 152 -7.82 -10.11 27.99
C LEU A 152 -6.69 -10.58 28.90
N LEU A 153 -5.47 -10.11 28.70
CA LEU A 153 -4.31 -10.39 29.56
C LEU A 153 -4.51 -9.89 30.98
N ASP A 154 -5.04 -8.66 31.15
CA ASP A 154 -5.35 -8.09 32.47
C ASP A 154 -6.42 -8.90 33.21
N THR A 155 -7.45 -9.35 32.48
CA THR A 155 -8.50 -10.21 33.05
C THR A 155 -7.95 -11.57 33.50
N LEU A 156 -7.09 -12.18 32.69
CA LEU A 156 -6.42 -13.44 33.03
C LEU A 156 -5.48 -13.28 34.23
N ALA A 157 -4.73 -12.19 34.29
CA ALA A 157 -3.85 -11.88 35.43
C ALA A 157 -4.64 -11.70 36.74
N GLN A 158 -5.81 -11.04 36.67
CA GLN A 158 -6.69 -10.88 37.82
C GLN A 158 -7.33 -12.20 38.29
N THR A 159 -7.66 -13.08 37.35
CA THR A 159 -8.26 -14.38 37.65
C THR A 159 -7.24 -15.39 38.18
N SER A 160 -5.95 -15.22 37.82
CA SER A 160 -4.83 -16.06 38.27
C SER A 160 -4.20 -15.60 39.59
N ALA A 161 -4.66 -14.50 40.18
CA ALA A 161 -4.17 -14.09 41.51
C ALA A 161 -4.58 -15.13 42.57
N PRO A 162 -3.62 -15.68 43.35
CA PRO A 162 -3.96 -16.63 44.39
C PRO A 162 -4.89 -15.96 45.41
N PRO A 163 -5.90 -16.67 45.96
CA PRO A 163 -6.77 -16.09 46.97
C PRO A 163 -5.91 -15.66 48.16
N THR A 164 -6.01 -14.38 48.51
CA THR A 164 -5.38 -13.83 49.72
C THR A 164 -5.79 -14.71 50.90
N PRO A 165 -4.86 -15.28 51.68
CA PRO A 165 -5.26 -16.06 52.82
C PRO A 165 -5.95 -15.14 53.82
N ALA A 166 -7.25 -15.32 53.94
CA ALA A 166 -8.00 -14.69 55.02
C ALA A 166 -7.38 -15.13 56.34
N SER A 167 -6.86 -14.13 57.06
CA SER A 167 -6.36 -14.29 58.42
C SER A 167 -7.44 -14.88 59.31
N THR A 168 -7.40 -16.17 59.52
CA THR A 168 -8.12 -16.82 60.61
C THR A 168 -7.12 -17.25 61.65
N ALA A 169 -7.26 -16.59 62.77
CA ALA A 169 -6.54 -16.91 64.03
C ALA A 169 -6.75 -18.37 64.40
N PRO A 170 -5.77 -19.00 65.09
CA PRO A 170 -5.81 -20.40 65.42
C PRO A 170 -6.82 -20.66 66.52
N SER A 171 -7.85 -21.47 66.24
CA SER A 171 -8.64 -22.16 67.27
C SER A 171 -8.11 -23.56 67.41
N ALA A 172 -7.57 -23.82 68.56
CA ALA A 172 -7.02 -25.12 68.99
C ALA A 172 -8.17 -26.13 69.22
N ALA A 173 -7.82 -27.39 69.06
CA ALA A 173 -8.45 -28.62 69.52
C ALA A 173 -9.60 -29.20 68.72
N PHE A 174 -9.40 -30.33 68.09
CA PHE A 174 -9.94 -31.60 68.63
C PHE A 174 -9.30 -32.80 67.90
N PHE A 175 -8.81 -33.71 68.72
CA PHE A 175 -8.29 -35.03 68.34
C PHE A 175 -9.40 -36.02 68.02
N ASP A 176 -9.05 -37.06 67.26
CA ASP A 176 -9.65 -38.36 67.09
C ASP A 176 -10.88 -38.54 66.17
N THR A 177 -10.58 -39.13 65.01
CA THR A 177 -11.31 -40.29 64.52
C THR A 177 -10.57 -41.01 63.36
N PRO A 178 -10.58 -42.38 63.27
CA PRO A 178 -9.75 -43.12 62.31
C PRO A 178 -10.30 -43.16 60.87
N PRO A 179 -9.50 -43.64 59.91
CA PRO A 179 -9.75 -43.38 58.46
C PRO A 179 -10.84 -44.27 57.86
N ALA A 180 -11.81 -43.67 57.22
CA ALA A 180 -12.72 -44.36 56.28
C ALA A 180 -12.11 -44.26 54.87
N ALA A 181 -11.98 -45.43 54.26
CA ALA A 181 -11.46 -45.64 52.92
C ALA A 181 -12.35 -45.01 51.83
N GLY A 182 -11.72 -44.45 50.82
CA GLY A 182 -12.24 -44.40 49.47
C GLY A 182 -12.91 -43.12 49.00
N VAL A 183 -12.11 -42.03 48.79
CA VAL A 183 -12.46 -41.05 47.79
C VAL A 183 -11.16 -40.72 47.02
N ALA A 184 -11.15 -41.01 45.74
CA ALA A 184 -10.05 -40.67 44.85
C ALA A 184 -9.88 -39.14 44.79
N PRO A 185 -8.65 -38.61 44.79
CA PRO A 185 -8.44 -37.19 44.62
C PRO A 185 -8.89 -36.73 43.22
N PRO A 186 -9.46 -35.51 43.11
CA PRO A 186 -9.77 -34.95 41.79
C PRO A 186 -8.51 -34.79 40.96
N PRO A 187 -8.56 -34.93 39.64
CA PRO A 187 -7.38 -34.81 38.80
C PRO A 187 -6.87 -33.35 38.82
N GLN A 188 -5.85 -33.12 39.63
CA GLN A 188 -5.03 -31.89 39.55
C GLN A 188 -4.08 -32.08 38.40
N GLY A 189 -4.29 -31.37 37.30
CA GLY A 189 -3.30 -31.43 36.25
C GLY A 189 -3.62 -30.70 34.92
N TYR A 190 -4.84 -30.30 34.67
CA TYR A 190 -5.18 -29.71 33.37
C TYR A 190 -5.08 -28.17 33.30
N GLY A 191 -5.17 -27.45 34.41
CA GLY A 191 -5.11 -25.98 34.45
C GLY A 191 -3.72 -25.43 34.25
N LEU A 192 -2.71 -26.00 34.90
CA LEU A 192 -1.35 -25.49 34.93
C LEU A 192 -0.57 -25.66 33.59
N HIS A 193 -0.95 -26.68 32.80
CA HIS A 193 -0.34 -26.89 31.48
C HIS A 193 -0.90 -25.97 30.40
N LEU A 194 -2.17 -25.62 30.46
CA LEU A 194 -2.82 -24.69 29.55
C LEU A 194 -2.31 -23.26 29.77
N ASP A 195 -2.17 -22.82 31.04
CA ASP A 195 -1.63 -21.51 31.35
C ASP A 195 -0.17 -21.33 30.87
N ARG A 196 0.63 -22.38 30.97
CA ARG A 196 2.00 -22.35 30.52
C ARG A 196 2.13 -22.30 29.00
N SER A 197 1.32 -23.06 28.27
CA SER A 197 1.31 -23.06 26.80
C SER A 197 0.81 -21.73 26.25
N VAL A 198 -0.18 -21.11 26.87
CA VAL A 198 -0.67 -19.78 26.47
C VAL A 198 0.35 -18.69 26.76
N LEU A 199 1.04 -18.75 27.89
CA LEU A 199 2.12 -17.82 28.21
C LEU A 199 3.32 -17.96 27.27
N GLU A 200 3.72 -19.18 26.91
CA GLU A 200 4.78 -19.45 25.94
C GLU A 200 4.39 -18.94 24.55
N LEU A 201 3.15 -19.13 24.11
CA LEU A 201 2.64 -18.63 22.83
C LEU A 201 2.60 -17.09 22.78
N VAL A 202 2.16 -16.44 23.86
CA VAL A 202 2.15 -14.98 24.01
C VAL A 202 3.57 -14.42 24.02
N GLN A 203 4.49 -15.10 24.65
CA GLN A 203 5.90 -14.70 24.73
C GLN A 203 6.59 -14.83 23.36
N GLU A 204 6.30 -15.90 22.61
CA GLU A 204 6.77 -16.10 21.23
C GLU A 204 6.20 -15.04 20.28
N GLN A 205 4.92 -14.71 20.39
CA GLN A 205 4.27 -13.64 19.61
C GLN A 205 4.88 -12.27 19.93
N SER A 206 5.16 -11.98 21.21
CA SER A 206 5.80 -10.73 21.63
C SER A 206 7.21 -10.60 21.06
N GLN A 207 7.99 -11.67 21.07
CA GLN A 207 9.34 -11.69 20.50
C GLN A 207 9.30 -11.51 18.97
N ARG A 208 8.34 -12.11 18.27
CA ARG A 208 8.15 -11.92 16.82
C ARG A 208 7.78 -10.46 16.48
N LEU A 209 6.90 -9.85 17.26
CA LEU A 209 6.53 -8.45 17.07
C LEU A 209 7.71 -7.51 17.33
N GLN A 210 8.55 -7.83 18.32
CA GLN A 210 9.74 -7.07 18.63
C GLN A 210 10.80 -7.18 17.53
N ALA A 211 11.04 -8.38 17.02
CA ALA A 211 11.95 -8.61 15.90
C ALA A 211 11.48 -7.88 14.60
N MET A 212 10.18 -7.90 14.29
CA MET A 212 9.62 -7.16 13.17
C MET A 212 9.75 -5.63 13.33
N ARG A 213 9.66 -5.13 14.57
CA ARG A 213 9.83 -3.71 14.87
C ARG A 213 11.27 -3.27 14.67
N ASP A 214 12.23 -4.06 15.13
CA ASP A 214 13.67 -3.82 14.96
C ASP A 214 14.07 -3.86 13.48
N GLU A 215 13.46 -4.77 12.70
CA GLU A 215 13.67 -4.86 11.24
C GLU A 215 13.10 -3.63 10.52
N LEU A 216 11.92 -3.15 10.91
CA LEU A 216 11.34 -1.92 10.38
C LEU A 216 12.18 -0.68 10.71
N ASP A 217 12.74 -0.59 11.90
CA ASP A 217 13.58 0.53 12.29
C ASP A 217 14.93 0.49 11.55
N THR A 218 15.48 -0.70 11.27
CA THR A 218 16.66 -0.89 10.43
C THR A 218 16.40 -0.47 8.98
N VAL A 219 15.26 -0.85 8.40
CA VAL A 219 14.87 -0.44 7.05
C VAL A 219 14.63 1.07 6.97
N ARG A 220 14.05 1.67 8.00
CA ARG A 220 13.90 3.14 8.07
C ARG A 220 15.24 3.87 8.15
N ALA A 221 16.17 3.36 8.92
CA ALA A 221 17.51 3.92 9.02
C ALA A 221 18.25 3.87 7.68
N THR A 222 18.21 2.74 6.98
CA THR A 222 18.85 2.56 5.66
C THR A 222 18.18 3.42 4.56
N LEU A 223 16.86 3.61 4.62
CA LEU A 223 16.16 4.53 3.71
C LEU A 223 16.54 5.99 3.95
N ASN A 224 16.70 6.39 5.20
CA ASN A 224 17.15 7.74 5.54
C ASN A 224 18.60 7.99 5.13
N GLU A 225 19.48 7.02 5.28
CA GLU A 225 20.86 7.11 4.79
C GLU A 225 20.91 7.24 3.26
N ARG A 226 20.13 6.44 2.52
CA ARG A 226 20.03 6.58 1.06
C ARG A 226 19.53 7.96 0.65
N LYS A 227 18.50 8.50 1.30
CA LYS A 227 18.00 9.86 1.03
C LYS A 227 19.06 10.93 1.29
N LEU A 228 19.86 10.78 2.34
CA LEU A 228 20.97 11.70 2.64
C LEU A 228 22.07 11.62 1.58
N VAL A 229 22.43 10.41 1.14
CA VAL A 229 23.43 10.20 0.08
C VAL A 229 22.96 10.76 -1.27
N GLU A 230 21.69 10.57 -1.64
CA GLU A 230 21.13 11.13 -2.86
C GLU A 230 21.05 12.67 -2.82
N ARG A 231 20.68 13.24 -1.66
CA ARG A 231 20.73 14.69 -1.47
C ARG A 231 22.15 15.24 -1.57
N ALA A 232 23.12 14.55 -1.00
CA ALA A 232 24.53 14.97 -1.08
C ALA A 232 25.07 14.91 -2.53
N LYS A 233 24.67 13.87 -3.29
CA LYS A 233 25.02 13.76 -4.72
C LYS A 233 24.38 14.86 -5.57
N GLY A 234 23.14 15.24 -5.28
CA GLY A 234 22.44 16.31 -6.00
C GLY A 234 22.96 17.72 -5.70
N LEU A 235 23.75 17.91 -4.63
CA LEU A 235 24.38 19.17 -4.28
C LEU A 235 25.81 19.32 -4.88
N LEU A 236 26.37 18.22 -5.41
CA LEU A 236 27.72 18.17 -6.00
C LEU A 236 27.74 18.14 -7.53
N MET A 237 26.56 18.15 -8.17
CA MET A 237 26.35 18.33 -9.62
C MET A 237 25.79 19.72 -9.94
#